data_123d3c6428a6e72f9839e213eb593e65
#
_entry.id   123d3c6428a6e72f9839e213eb593e65
#
_cell.length_a   1.000
_cell.length_b   1.000
_cell.length_c   1.000
_cell.angle_alpha   90.00
_cell.angle_beta   90.00
_cell.angle_gamma   90.00
#
_symmetry.space_group_name_H-M   'P 1'
#
loop_
_entity.id
_entity.type
_entity.pdbx_description
1 polymer ?
#
loop_
_entity_poly.entity_id
_entity_poly.type
_entity_poly.pdbx_seq_one_letter_code
_entity_poly.pdbx_strand_id
1 'polypeptide(L)'
;MLQTGQGGTAPTRCINQKEQTVVLVIVGYIVVLASIFGGFALAGGHLAALLQPLELLMIGGGAAGAFFVGNNSKAVKATLKALPTVFKGSKYTRALYMDIMALLYELLTKIRKEGLMSVEADVDSPENSPLFTKYPAIMADHHIIEFLTDYLRLMVSGSMNAFEIENLMDNEIETHHHEGEVPVHVIAKLGDGMPAFGIVAAVMGVVHTMESVGLPPAELGILIAHALVGTFLGILLAYGFVGPLSTLLEQKLHESTKMFQCIKVTLLASINGYAPAIAVEFGRKVLFSTERPSFSELEEHVKNAKSR
;
A
#
# COMPACT_ATOMS: atom_id res chain seq x y z
N MET A 1 -45.03 35.04 -15.96
CA MET A 1 -44.85 33.68 -16.49
C MET A 1 -43.49 33.58 -17.12
N LEU A 2 -42.56 32.95 -16.43
CA LEU A 2 -41.34 32.34 -17.00
C LEU A 2 -40.80 31.42 -15.90
N GLN A 3 -40.97 30.11 -16.10
CA GLN A 3 -40.48 29.04 -15.25
C GLN A 3 -38.96 28.92 -15.41
N THR A 4 -38.26 29.05 -14.32
CA THR A 4 -36.82 28.65 -14.23
C THR A 4 -36.72 27.15 -14.03
N GLY A 5 -36.20 26.47 -15.03
CA GLY A 5 -35.91 25.04 -14.99
C GLY A 5 -34.86 24.72 -13.93
N GLN A 6 -35.20 23.84 -13.02
CA GLN A 6 -34.27 23.17 -12.11
C GLN A 6 -33.43 22.17 -12.92
N GLY A 7 -32.16 22.54 -13.16
CA GLY A 7 -31.13 21.59 -13.62
C GLY A 7 -30.77 20.63 -12.48
N GLY A 8 -31.37 19.46 -12.50
CA GLY A 8 -30.96 18.36 -11.62
C GLY A 8 -29.56 17.90 -12.00
N THR A 9 -28.54 18.28 -11.23
CA THR A 9 -27.21 17.65 -11.28
C THR A 9 -27.36 16.22 -10.77
N ALA A 10 -27.20 15.26 -11.68
CA ALA A 10 -27.10 13.85 -11.32
C ALA A 10 -26.02 13.67 -10.23
N PRO A 11 -26.26 12.84 -9.20
CA PRO A 11 -25.26 12.57 -8.19
C PRO A 11 -24.08 11.87 -8.86
N THR A 12 -22.96 12.58 -9.00
CA THR A 12 -21.68 11.98 -9.32
C THR A 12 -21.41 10.91 -8.25
N ARG A 13 -21.55 9.64 -8.63
CA ARG A 13 -21.14 8.51 -7.81
C ARG A 13 -19.68 8.76 -7.40
N CYS A 14 -19.44 9.14 -6.16
CA CYS A 14 -18.12 9.10 -5.57
C CYS A 14 -17.67 7.65 -5.57
N ILE A 15 -16.97 7.22 -6.64
CA ILE A 15 -16.31 5.93 -6.69
C ILE A 15 -15.35 5.91 -5.50
N ASN A 16 -15.59 4.97 -4.59
CA ASN A 16 -14.79 4.85 -3.37
C ASN A 16 -13.31 4.71 -3.76
N GLN A 17 -12.43 5.48 -3.17
CA GLN A 17 -10.98 5.49 -3.48
C GLN A 17 -10.36 4.08 -3.46
N LYS A 18 -10.94 3.18 -2.64
CA LYS A 18 -10.60 1.75 -2.61
C LYS A 18 -10.91 1.02 -3.93
N GLU A 19 -12.01 1.34 -4.57
CA GLU A 19 -12.40 0.73 -5.85
C GLU A 19 -11.55 1.27 -7.00
N GLN A 20 -11.15 2.54 -6.95
CA GLN A 20 -10.33 3.16 -8.00
C GLN A 20 -8.96 2.49 -8.14
N THR A 21 -8.27 2.19 -7.04
CA THR A 21 -6.96 1.54 -7.09
C THR A 21 -7.04 0.15 -7.73
N VAL A 22 -8.04 -0.65 -7.37
CA VAL A 22 -8.24 -1.99 -7.94
C VAL A 22 -8.53 -1.91 -9.44
N VAL A 23 -9.40 -0.98 -9.83
CA VAL A 23 -9.73 -0.75 -11.25
C VAL A 23 -8.49 -0.34 -12.03
N LEU A 24 -7.66 0.57 -11.50
CA LEU A 24 -6.42 1.01 -12.16
C LEU A 24 -5.42 -0.15 -12.36
N VAL A 25 -5.27 -1.03 -11.38
CA VAL A 25 -4.39 -2.22 -11.49
C VAL A 25 -4.89 -3.14 -12.60
N ILE A 26 -6.19 -3.46 -12.61
CA ILE A 26 -6.79 -4.34 -13.63
C ILE A 26 -6.68 -3.70 -15.01
N VAL A 27 -7.04 -2.43 -15.15
CA VAL A 27 -6.94 -1.69 -16.43
C VAL A 27 -5.49 -1.65 -16.90
N GLY A 28 -4.53 -1.40 -15.99
CA GLY A 28 -3.10 -1.40 -16.30
C GLY A 28 -2.65 -2.74 -16.91
N TYR A 29 -3.00 -3.87 -16.27
CA TYR A 29 -2.68 -5.19 -16.82
C TYR A 29 -3.36 -5.48 -18.16
N ILE A 30 -4.62 -5.07 -18.32
CA ILE A 30 -5.33 -5.22 -19.62
C ILE A 30 -4.61 -4.40 -20.70
N VAL A 31 -4.18 -3.18 -20.40
CA VAL A 31 -3.43 -2.33 -21.35
C VAL A 31 -2.10 -2.96 -21.72
N VAL A 32 -1.32 -3.49 -20.76
CA VAL A 32 -0.05 -4.19 -21.02
C VAL A 32 -0.28 -5.38 -21.96
N LEU A 33 -1.24 -6.25 -21.62
CA LEU A 33 -1.55 -7.43 -22.41
C LEU A 33 -2.06 -7.06 -23.80
N ALA A 34 -3.03 -6.14 -23.90
CA ALA A 34 -3.60 -5.72 -25.17
C ALA A 34 -2.58 -5.03 -26.08
N SER A 35 -1.71 -4.18 -25.53
CA SER A 35 -0.67 -3.49 -26.31
C SER A 35 0.36 -4.46 -26.85
N ILE A 36 0.88 -5.37 -26.04
CA ILE A 36 1.94 -6.28 -26.43
C ILE A 36 1.42 -7.38 -27.36
N PHE A 37 0.41 -8.12 -26.89
CA PHE A 37 -0.15 -9.24 -27.70
C PHE A 37 -0.98 -8.75 -28.88
N GLY A 38 -1.73 -7.66 -28.72
CA GLY A 38 -2.49 -7.04 -29.81
C GLY A 38 -1.55 -6.45 -30.88
N GLY A 39 -0.50 -5.74 -30.48
CA GLY A 39 0.52 -5.22 -31.38
C GLY A 39 1.22 -6.33 -32.16
N PHE A 40 1.60 -7.43 -31.48
CA PHE A 40 2.20 -8.60 -32.12
C PHE A 40 1.26 -9.26 -33.14
N ALA A 41 -0.02 -9.43 -32.79
CA ALA A 41 -1.02 -9.98 -33.70
C ALA A 41 -1.26 -9.07 -34.94
N LEU A 42 -1.35 -7.76 -34.72
CA LEU A 42 -1.51 -6.79 -35.81
C LEU A 42 -0.29 -6.75 -36.74
N ALA A 43 0.90 -7.05 -36.24
CA ALA A 43 2.11 -7.22 -37.05
C ALA A 43 2.16 -8.55 -37.83
N GLY A 44 1.13 -9.39 -37.74
CA GLY A 44 1.04 -10.70 -38.39
C GLY A 44 1.65 -11.85 -37.61
N GLY A 45 1.99 -11.63 -36.34
CA GLY A 45 2.56 -12.66 -35.46
C GLY A 45 1.53 -13.69 -35.00
N HIS A 46 1.95 -14.94 -34.92
CA HIS A 46 1.09 -16.03 -34.40
C HIS A 46 1.19 -16.12 -32.89
N LEU A 47 0.14 -15.71 -32.17
CA LEU A 47 0.07 -15.73 -30.71
C LEU A 47 0.34 -17.10 -30.07
N ALA A 48 0.00 -18.18 -30.79
CA ALA A 48 0.26 -19.54 -30.34
C ALA A 48 1.76 -19.83 -30.11
N ALA A 49 2.65 -19.19 -30.88
CA ALA A 49 4.09 -19.33 -30.72
C ALA A 49 4.60 -18.75 -29.38
N LEU A 50 3.88 -17.79 -28.79
CA LEU A 50 4.25 -17.18 -27.51
C LEU A 50 3.75 -17.98 -26.29
N LEU A 51 2.88 -18.99 -26.51
CA LEU A 51 2.37 -19.87 -25.46
C LEU A 51 3.36 -21.01 -25.21
N GLN A 52 4.31 -20.77 -24.31
CA GLN A 52 5.37 -21.70 -23.95
C GLN A 52 5.30 -22.04 -22.45
N PRO A 53 4.50 -23.06 -22.05
CA PRO A 53 4.31 -23.38 -20.64
C PRO A 53 5.59 -23.88 -19.96
N LEU A 54 6.50 -24.52 -20.68
CA LEU A 54 7.79 -24.98 -20.15
C LEU A 54 8.72 -23.80 -19.84
N GLU A 55 8.72 -22.77 -20.67
CA GLU A 55 9.43 -21.53 -20.42
C GLU A 55 8.90 -20.82 -19.17
N LEU A 56 7.58 -20.76 -19.02
CA LEU A 56 6.95 -20.20 -17.83
C LEU A 56 7.31 -20.98 -16.58
N LEU A 57 7.41 -22.33 -16.66
CA LEU A 57 7.84 -23.18 -15.56
C LEU A 57 9.29 -22.90 -15.17
N MET A 58 10.19 -22.78 -16.15
CA MET A 58 11.61 -22.49 -15.89
C MET A 58 11.78 -21.11 -15.24
N ILE A 59 11.12 -20.08 -15.77
CA ILE A 59 11.21 -18.72 -15.24
C ILE A 59 10.54 -18.64 -13.87
N GLY A 60 9.30 -19.06 -13.75
CA GLY A 60 8.52 -18.99 -12.52
C GLY A 60 9.07 -19.89 -11.42
N GLY A 61 9.47 -21.10 -11.78
CA GLY A 61 10.09 -22.07 -10.85
C GLY A 61 11.46 -21.60 -10.36
N GLY A 62 12.30 -21.09 -11.28
CA GLY A 62 13.61 -20.52 -10.94
C GLY A 62 13.46 -19.31 -10.01
N ALA A 63 12.57 -18.37 -10.35
CA ALA A 63 12.29 -17.20 -9.53
C ALA A 63 11.73 -17.58 -8.16
N ALA A 64 10.78 -18.54 -8.09
CA ALA A 64 10.24 -19.04 -6.81
C ALA A 64 11.32 -19.74 -5.97
N GLY A 65 12.18 -20.56 -6.59
CA GLY A 65 13.30 -21.17 -5.90
C GLY A 65 14.25 -20.14 -5.30
N ALA A 66 14.64 -19.15 -6.09
CA ALA A 66 15.49 -18.04 -5.64
C ALA A 66 14.83 -17.22 -4.50
N PHE A 67 13.51 -17.00 -4.58
CA PHE A 67 12.74 -16.36 -3.51
C PHE A 67 12.86 -17.13 -2.19
N PHE A 68 12.70 -18.44 -2.18
CA PHE A 68 12.81 -19.23 -0.95
C PHE A 68 14.23 -19.32 -0.42
N VAL A 69 15.24 -19.42 -1.28
CA VAL A 69 16.65 -19.47 -0.88
C VAL A 69 17.12 -18.13 -0.31
N GLY A 70 16.67 -17.03 -0.90
CA GLY A 70 17.13 -15.68 -0.55
C GLY A 70 16.41 -15.03 0.66
N ASN A 71 15.38 -15.67 1.22
CA ASN A 71 14.55 -15.06 2.26
C ASN A 71 14.35 -15.97 3.46
N ASN A 72 14.40 -15.39 4.66
CA ASN A 72 14.04 -16.11 5.88
C ASN A 72 12.52 -16.34 5.97
N SER A 73 12.09 -17.22 6.87
CA SER A 73 10.67 -17.59 7.01
C SER A 73 9.76 -16.41 7.40
N LYS A 74 10.29 -15.40 8.11
CA LYS A 74 9.53 -14.18 8.47
C LYS A 74 9.26 -13.34 7.23
N ALA A 75 10.28 -13.09 6.41
CA ALA A 75 10.16 -12.35 5.15
C ALA A 75 9.22 -13.05 4.16
N VAL A 76 9.33 -14.38 4.03
CA VAL A 76 8.41 -15.17 3.19
C VAL A 76 6.95 -14.99 3.63
N LYS A 77 6.67 -15.15 4.94
CA LYS A 77 5.32 -14.99 5.48
C LYS A 77 4.80 -13.56 5.30
N ALA A 78 5.64 -12.55 5.57
CA ALA A 78 5.27 -11.14 5.39
C ALA A 78 4.92 -10.84 3.93
N THR A 79 5.73 -11.31 2.98
CA THR A 79 5.50 -11.12 1.54
C THR A 79 4.21 -11.80 1.07
N LEU A 80 3.98 -13.06 1.46
CA LEU A 80 2.75 -13.77 1.11
C LEU A 80 1.49 -13.12 1.71
N LYS A 81 1.59 -12.53 2.90
CA LYS A 81 0.51 -11.78 3.55
C LYS A 81 0.27 -10.41 2.87
N ALA A 82 1.32 -9.79 2.35
CA ALA A 82 1.24 -8.49 1.68
C ALA A 82 0.65 -8.56 0.27
N LEU A 83 0.92 -9.64 -0.50
CA LEU A 83 0.45 -9.78 -1.88
C LEU A 83 -1.05 -9.55 -2.08
N PRO A 84 -1.98 -10.16 -1.30
CA PRO A 84 -3.40 -9.92 -1.47
C PRO A 84 -3.82 -8.46 -1.18
N THR A 85 -3.01 -7.73 -0.41
CA THR A 85 -3.31 -6.34 -0.08
C THR A 85 -3.12 -5.41 -1.28
N VAL A 86 -2.30 -5.80 -2.26
CA VAL A 86 -2.09 -5.04 -3.50
C VAL A 86 -3.40 -4.85 -4.26
N PHE A 87 -4.24 -5.89 -4.27
CA PHE A 87 -5.56 -5.89 -4.93
C PHE A 87 -6.68 -5.32 -4.05
N LYS A 88 -6.35 -4.85 -2.85
CA LYS A 88 -7.29 -4.10 -2.00
C LYS A 88 -6.94 -2.61 -2.09
N GLY A 89 -7.92 -1.74 -2.14
CA GLY A 89 -7.67 -0.29 -2.08
C GLY A 89 -6.95 0.13 -0.81
N SER A 90 -6.39 1.33 -0.80
CA SER A 90 -5.73 1.89 0.38
C SER A 90 -6.70 1.93 1.59
N LYS A 91 -6.17 1.61 2.77
CA LYS A 91 -6.87 1.81 4.05
C LYS A 91 -6.86 3.29 4.45
N TYR A 92 -5.77 3.99 4.14
CA TYR A 92 -5.44 5.33 4.62
C TYR A 92 -6.05 6.38 3.69
N THR A 93 -7.37 6.52 3.79
CA THR A 93 -8.14 7.48 2.99
C THR A 93 -8.24 8.82 3.71
N ARG A 94 -8.57 9.88 2.95
CA ARG A 94 -8.85 11.20 3.51
C ARG A 94 -9.89 11.15 4.63
N ALA A 95 -10.90 10.29 4.51
CA ALA A 95 -11.92 10.10 5.56
C ALA A 95 -11.29 9.55 6.85
N LEU A 96 -10.42 8.55 6.74
CA LEU A 96 -9.72 7.99 7.90
C LEU A 96 -8.80 9.02 8.57
N TYR A 97 -8.11 9.85 7.78
CA TYR A 97 -7.31 10.95 8.34
C TYR A 97 -8.17 12.00 9.06
N MET A 98 -9.35 12.31 8.54
CA MET A 98 -10.29 13.20 9.24
C MET A 98 -10.79 12.58 10.54
N ASP A 99 -11.11 11.29 10.53
CA ASP A 99 -11.58 10.57 11.71
C ASP A 99 -10.50 10.50 12.80
N ILE A 100 -9.24 10.19 12.46
CA ILE A 100 -8.15 10.17 13.46
C ILE A 100 -7.90 11.55 14.05
N MET A 101 -7.93 12.61 13.23
CA MET A 101 -7.77 13.97 13.71
C MET A 101 -8.94 14.41 14.61
N ALA A 102 -10.17 13.98 14.33
CA ALA A 102 -11.32 14.23 15.18
C ALA A 102 -11.22 13.48 16.51
N LEU A 103 -10.84 12.20 16.49
CA LEU A 103 -10.58 11.42 17.70
C LEU A 103 -9.50 12.07 18.57
N LEU A 104 -8.36 12.42 17.96
CA LEU A 104 -7.28 13.12 18.67
C LEU A 104 -7.75 14.44 19.27
N TYR A 105 -8.54 15.23 18.53
CA TYR A 105 -9.11 16.47 19.04
C TYR A 105 -10.00 16.25 20.27
N GLU A 106 -10.87 15.23 20.24
CA GLU A 106 -11.73 14.90 21.37
C GLU A 106 -10.93 14.45 22.60
N LEU A 107 -9.95 13.52 22.41
CA LEU A 107 -9.05 13.06 23.46
C LEU A 107 -8.26 14.22 24.07
N LEU A 108 -7.61 15.04 23.25
CA LEU A 108 -6.82 16.17 23.72
C LEU A 108 -7.67 17.25 24.38
N THR A 109 -8.93 17.41 23.96
CA THR A 109 -9.88 18.32 24.61
C THR A 109 -10.28 17.82 26.00
N LYS A 110 -10.49 16.51 26.15
CA LYS A 110 -10.76 15.86 27.44
C LYS A 110 -9.57 16.02 28.38
N ILE A 111 -8.37 15.69 27.91
CA ILE A 111 -7.11 15.85 28.65
C ILE A 111 -6.95 17.29 29.14
N ARG A 112 -7.19 18.28 28.27
CA ARG A 112 -7.02 19.69 28.64
C ARG A 112 -8.01 20.20 29.66
N LYS A 113 -9.24 19.66 29.68
CA LYS A 113 -10.31 20.08 30.60
C LYS A 113 -10.26 19.36 31.94
N GLU A 114 -9.97 18.07 31.92
CA GLU A 114 -10.18 17.17 33.04
C GLU A 114 -8.84 16.58 33.57
N GLY A 115 -7.73 16.91 32.87
CA GLY A 115 -6.40 16.38 33.18
C GLY A 115 -6.07 15.08 32.48
N LEU A 116 -4.79 14.71 32.50
CA LEU A 116 -4.26 13.56 31.74
C LEU A 116 -4.86 12.23 32.19
N MET A 117 -5.13 12.06 33.49
CA MET A 117 -5.73 10.84 34.06
C MET A 117 -7.17 10.58 33.56
N SER A 118 -7.84 11.58 33.02
CA SER A 118 -9.23 11.42 32.57
C SER A 118 -9.41 10.47 31.37
N VAL A 119 -8.35 10.23 30.61
CA VAL A 119 -8.37 9.32 29.45
C VAL A 119 -7.84 7.92 29.75
N GLU A 120 -7.40 7.63 30.98
CA GLU A 120 -6.82 6.34 31.38
C GLU A 120 -7.78 5.18 31.07
N ALA A 121 -9.04 5.29 31.49
CA ALA A 121 -10.04 4.26 31.20
C ALA A 121 -10.34 4.08 29.71
N ASP A 122 -10.31 5.16 28.91
CA ASP A 122 -10.49 5.11 27.47
C ASP A 122 -9.33 4.41 26.76
N VAL A 123 -8.11 4.60 27.27
CA VAL A 123 -6.88 4.06 26.72
C VAL A 123 -6.69 2.59 27.09
N ASP A 124 -7.10 2.20 28.30
CA ASP A 124 -6.99 0.81 28.78
C ASP A 124 -8.02 -0.13 28.15
N SER A 125 -9.17 0.39 27.78
CA SER A 125 -10.25 -0.39 27.16
C SER A 125 -10.88 0.39 25.99
N PRO A 126 -10.15 0.59 24.90
CA PRO A 126 -10.62 1.40 23.76
C PRO A 126 -11.90 0.84 23.12
N GLU A 127 -12.11 -0.49 23.18
CA GLU A 127 -13.31 -1.17 22.69
C GLU A 127 -14.58 -0.81 23.49
N ASN A 128 -14.44 -0.38 24.75
CA ASN A 128 -15.53 0.04 25.63
C ASN A 128 -15.63 1.58 25.74
N SER A 129 -14.67 2.30 25.18
CA SER A 129 -14.63 3.75 25.24
C SER A 129 -15.65 4.39 24.30
N PRO A 130 -16.51 5.30 24.81
CA PRO A 130 -17.44 6.04 23.97
C PRO A 130 -16.73 6.98 22.97
N LEU A 131 -15.45 7.33 23.20
CA LEU A 131 -14.67 8.14 22.28
C LEU A 131 -14.17 7.31 21.10
N PHE A 132 -13.57 6.16 21.36
CA PHE A 132 -13.00 5.29 20.31
C PHE A 132 -14.08 4.61 19.47
N THR A 133 -15.17 4.16 20.10
CA THR A 133 -16.26 3.43 19.39
C THR A 133 -17.02 4.28 18.37
N LYS A 134 -16.92 5.62 18.43
CA LYS A 134 -17.43 6.52 17.37
C LYS A 134 -16.72 6.32 16.03
N TYR A 135 -15.49 5.78 16.04
CA TYR A 135 -14.61 5.68 14.88
C TYR A 135 -14.29 4.21 14.53
N PRO A 136 -15.25 3.44 14.02
CA PRO A 136 -15.06 2.02 13.76
C PRO A 136 -13.97 1.70 12.74
N ALA A 137 -13.69 2.63 11.81
CA ALA A 137 -12.62 2.47 10.84
C ALA A 137 -11.22 2.54 11.49
N ILE A 138 -11.06 3.33 12.55
CA ILE A 138 -9.83 3.41 13.36
C ILE A 138 -9.72 2.15 14.22
N MET A 139 -10.81 1.76 14.87
CA MET A 139 -10.87 0.54 15.71
C MET A 139 -10.57 -0.75 14.94
N ALA A 140 -10.83 -0.77 13.63
CA ALA A 140 -10.50 -1.90 12.76
C ALA A 140 -9.00 -2.00 12.41
N ASP A 141 -8.19 -0.99 12.70
CA ASP A 141 -6.75 -1.00 12.48
C ASP A 141 -5.99 -1.11 13.81
N HIS A 142 -5.63 -2.35 14.15
CA HIS A 142 -4.96 -2.66 15.42
C HIS A 142 -3.67 -1.85 15.63
N HIS A 143 -2.88 -1.63 14.57
CA HIS A 143 -1.62 -0.89 14.68
C HIS A 143 -1.83 0.58 15.04
N ILE A 144 -2.88 1.22 14.50
CA ILE A 144 -3.22 2.61 14.86
C ILE A 144 -3.65 2.69 16.32
N ILE A 145 -4.50 1.76 16.76
CA ILE A 145 -5.00 1.74 18.14
C ILE A 145 -3.86 1.49 19.12
N GLU A 146 -3.03 0.48 18.87
CA GLU A 146 -1.90 0.12 19.71
C GLU A 146 -0.92 1.30 19.84
N PHE A 147 -0.50 1.88 18.72
CA PHE A 147 0.37 3.06 18.72
C PHE A 147 -0.26 4.22 19.53
N LEU A 148 -1.52 4.55 19.29
CA LEU A 148 -2.19 5.66 19.97
C LEU A 148 -2.33 5.42 21.47
N THR A 149 -2.79 4.22 21.87
CA THR A 149 -3.02 3.90 23.27
C THR A 149 -1.73 3.78 24.07
N ASP A 150 -0.68 3.21 23.51
CA ASP A 150 0.59 3.05 24.21
C ASP A 150 1.25 4.40 24.50
N TYR A 151 1.24 5.32 23.54
CA TYR A 151 1.78 6.65 23.80
C TYR A 151 0.90 7.50 24.72
N LEU A 152 -0.41 7.34 24.69
CA LEU A 152 -1.28 7.99 25.68
C LEU A 152 -1.03 7.42 27.09
N ARG A 153 -0.80 6.10 27.27
CA ARG A 153 -0.39 5.50 28.55
C ARG A 153 0.94 6.06 29.05
N LEU A 154 1.93 6.18 28.18
CA LEU A 154 3.21 6.79 28.53
C LEU A 154 3.06 8.25 28.96
N MET A 155 2.20 9.00 28.29
CA MET A 155 1.86 10.38 28.70
C MET A 155 1.17 10.41 30.06
N VAL A 156 0.19 9.54 30.29
CA VAL A 156 -0.55 9.43 31.59
C VAL A 156 0.40 9.06 32.71
N SER A 157 1.36 8.16 32.50
CA SER A 157 2.35 7.77 33.52
C SER A 157 3.25 8.93 33.95
N GLY A 158 3.41 9.98 33.11
CA GLY A 158 4.24 11.14 33.40
C GLY A 158 5.72 10.86 33.59
N SER A 159 6.17 9.65 33.22
CA SER A 159 7.52 9.17 33.46
C SER A 159 8.56 9.65 32.45
N MET A 160 8.13 10.21 31.33
CA MET A 160 9.00 10.60 30.20
C MET A 160 8.76 12.06 29.80
N ASN A 161 9.82 12.73 29.39
CA ASN A 161 9.71 14.07 28.82
C ASN A 161 9.38 14.03 27.33
N ALA A 162 9.01 15.18 26.74
CA ALA A 162 8.57 15.28 25.34
C ALA A 162 9.60 14.75 24.35
N PHE A 163 10.90 14.97 24.60
CA PHE A 163 11.99 14.52 23.74
C PHE A 163 12.18 13.00 23.77
N GLU A 164 12.03 12.38 24.94
CA GLU A 164 12.12 10.92 25.10
C GLU A 164 10.94 10.24 24.40
N ILE A 165 9.72 10.76 24.54
CA ILE A 165 8.54 10.27 23.85
C ILE A 165 8.69 10.42 22.33
N GLU A 166 9.21 11.56 21.87
CA GLU A 166 9.46 11.80 20.43
C GLU A 166 10.42 10.77 19.85
N ASN A 167 11.56 10.54 20.51
CA ASN A 167 12.54 9.56 20.06
C ASN A 167 11.99 8.14 20.04
N LEU A 168 11.14 7.78 21.03
CA LEU A 168 10.53 6.46 21.08
C LEU A 168 9.53 6.28 19.93
N MET A 169 8.68 7.29 19.66
CA MET A 169 7.76 7.29 18.51
C MET A 169 8.52 7.18 17.19
N ASP A 170 9.65 7.89 17.04
CA ASP A 170 10.44 7.84 15.81
C ASP A 170 11.02 6.45 15.55
N ASN A 171 11.59 5.83 16.58
CA ASN A 171 12.13 4.47 16.48
C ASN A 171 11.04 3.45 16.13
N GLU A 172 9.83 3.59 16.69
CA GLU A 172 8.72 2.69 16.38
C GLU A 172 8.21 2.90 14.95
N ILE A 173 8.06 4.15 14.51
CA ILE A 173 7.66 4.49 13.12
C ILE A 173 8.70 3.97 12.13
N GLU A 174 10.00 4.12 12.43
CA GLU A 174 11.10 3.61 11.61
C GLU A 174 11.07 2.07 11.54
N THR A 175 10.89 1.41 12.70
CA THR A 175 10.76 -0.05 12.76
C THR A 175 9.59 -0.55 11.94
N HIS A 176 8.40 0.06 12.10
CA HIS A 176 7.22 -0.26 11.30
C HIS A 176 7.47 -0.05 9.80
N HIS A 177 8.16 1.03 9.43
CA HIS A 177 8.50 1.30 8.04
C HIS A 177 9.44 0.22 7.48
N HIS A 178 10.53 -0.11 8.18
CA HIS A 178 11.47 -1.15 7.76
C HIS A 178 10.83 -2.53 7.66
N GLU A 179 9.94 -2.90 8.58
CA GLU A 179 9.18 -4.15 8.50
C GLU A 179 8.28 -4.19 7.25
N GLY A 180 7.65 -3.05 6.92
CA GLY A 180 6.83 -2.90 5.73
C GLY A 180 7.63 -2.88 4.42
N GLU A 181 8.89 -2.45 4.43
CA GLU A 181 9.79 -2.49 3.27
C GLU A 181 10.21 -3.92 2.88
N VAL A 182 10.23 -4.86 3.83
CA VAL A 182 10.63 -6.25 3.55
C VAL A 182 9.87 -6.87 2.38
N PRO A 183 8.52 -6.92 2.36
CA PRO A 183 7.79 -7.47 1.21
C PRO A 183 7.99 -6.65 -0.08
N VAL A 184 8.17 -5.33 0.00
CA VAL A 184 8.45 -4.46 -1.15
C VAL A 184 9.74 -4.88 -1.83
N HIS A 185 10.84 -4.96 -1.05
CA HIS A 185 12.15 -5.35 -1.56
C HIS A 185 12.20 -6.79 -2.08
N VAL A 186 11.51 -7.70 -1.40
CA VAL A 186 11.46 -9.11 -1.81
C VAL A 186 10.75 -9.25 -3.16
N ILE A 187 9.63 -8.56 -3.37
CA ILE A 187 8.89 -8.59 -4.65
C ILE A 187 9.69 -7.88 -5.74
N ALA A 188 10.35 -6.76 -5.44
CA ALA A 188 11.24 -6.08 -6.38
C ALA A 188 12.35 -7.02 -6.87
N LYS A 189 13.08 -7.67 -5.95
CA LYS A 189 14.13 -8.64 -6.28
C LYS A 189 13.61 -9.84 -7.05
N LEU A 190 12.41 -10.32 -6.73
CA LEU A 190 11.76 -11.39 -7.48
C LEU A 190 11.53 -10.96 -8.95
N GLY A 191 11.01 -9.74 -9.15
CA GLY A 191 10.82 -9.15 -10.48
C GLY A 191 12.15 -9.03 -11.23
N ASP A 192 13.18 -8.45 -10.60
CA ASP A 192 14.49 -8.25 -11.20
C ASP A 192 15.20 -9.56 -11.59
N GLY A 193 14.90 -10.68 -10.91
CA GLY A 193 15.42 -11.98 -11.23
C GLY A 193 14.79 -12.66 -12.45
N MET A 194 13.54 -12.33 -12.78
CA MET A 194 12.79 -13.00 -13.85
C MET A 194 13.43 -12.86 -15.24
N PRO A 195 13.95 -11.69 -15.68
CA PRO A 195 14.67 -11.60 -16.95
C PRO A 195 15.90 -12.48 -17.02
N ALA A 196 16.64 -12.65 -15.91
CA ALA A 196 17.80 -13.53 -15.87
C ALA A 196 17.41 -14.99 -16.07
N PHE A 197 16.34 -15.46 -15.42
CA PHE A 197 15.76 -16.79 -15.65
C PHE A 197 15.19 -16.92 -17.07
N GLY A 198 14.66 -15.87 -17.66
CA GLY A 198 14.25 -15.83 -19.06
C GLY A 198 15.40 -16.04 -20.01
N ILE A 199 16.58 -15.45 -19.73
CA ILE A 199 17.80 -15.69 -20.50
C ILE A 199 18.26 -17.15 -20.34
N VAL A 200 18.23 -17.69 -19.12
CA VAL A 200 18.57 -19.12 -18.87
C VAL A 200 17.67 -20.03 -19.68
N ALA A 201 16.36 -19.80 -19.67
CA ALA A 201 15.40 -20.58 -20.46
C ALA A 201 15.69 -20.47 -21.95
N ALA A 202 15.97 -19.27 -22.47
CA ALA A 202 16.31 -19.04 -23.87
C ALA A 202 17.60 -19.79 -24.28
N VAL A 203 18.65 -19.75 -23.45
CA VAL A 203 19.90 -20.47 -23.71
C VAL A 203 19.67 -21.98 -23.72
N MET A 204 18.89 -22.52 -22.77
CA MET A 204 18.53 -23.95 -22.76
C MET A 204 17.73 -24.34 -24.01
N GLY A 205 16.82 -23.48 -24.47
CA GLY A 205 16.08 -23.68 -25.71
C GLY A 205 17.00 -23.71 -26.94
N VAL A 206 18.02 -22.84 -27.01
CA VAL A 206 19.03 -22.85 -28.07
C VAL A 206 19.87 -24.15 -28.01
N VAL A 207 20.31 -24.59 -26.83
CA VAL A 207 21.05 -25.87 -26.66
C VAL A 207 20.21 -27.01 -27.18
N HIS A 208 18.93 -27.11 -26.84
CA HIS A 208 18.04 -28.14 -27.36
C HIS A 208 17.88 -28.07 -28.89
N THR A 209 17.81 -26.84 -29.44
CA THR A 209 17.78 -26.68 -30.92
C THR A 209 19.04 -27.20 -31.60
N MET A 210 20.21 -27.01 -30.97
CA MET A 210 21.49 -27.51 -31.51
C MET A 210 21.55 -29.02 -31.57
N GLU A 211 20.87 -29.74 -30.70
CA GLU A 211 20.72 -31.18 -30.78
C GLU A 211 19.93 -31.64 -32.02
N SER A 212 19.16 -30.73 -32.59
CA SER A 212 18.25 -30.96 -33.72
C SER A 212 18.80 -30.40 -35.07
N VAL A 213 20.09 -30.13 -35.17
CA VAL A 213 20.74 -29.49 -36.37
C VAL A 213 20.50 -30.29 -37.67
N GLY A 214 20.15 -31.55 -37.60
CA GLY A 214 19.80 -32.37 -38.79
C GLY A 214 18.40 -32.14 -39.36
N LEU A 215 17.55 -31.36 -38.69
CA LEU A 215 16.19 -31.07 -39.13
C LEU A 215 16.14 -30.05 -40.31
N PRO A 216 15.02 -30.03 -41.07
CA PRO A 216 14.82 -29.02 -42.11
C PRO A 216 14.90 -27.61 -41.54
N PRO A 217 15.39 -26.61 -42.32
CA PRO A 217 15.52 -25.22 -41.83
C PRO A 217 14.24 -24.59 -41.30
N ALA A 218 13.08 -24.98 -41.80
CA ALA A 218 11.79 -24.50 -41.33
C ALA A 218 11.48 -24.97 -39.90
N GLU A 219 11.80 -26.20 -39.55
CA GLU A 219 11.62 -26.74 -38.20
C GLU A 219 12.63 -26.17 -37.22
N LEU A 220 13.88 -25.97 -37.62
CA LEU A 220 14.89 -25.26 -36.84
C LEU A 220 14.47 -23.81 -36.54
N GLY A 221 13.88 -23.12 -37.52
CA GLY A 221 13.34 -21.78 -37.32
C GLY A 221 12.26 -21.69 -36.24
N ILE A 222 11.40 -22.69 -36.16
CA ILE A 222 10.37 -22.81 -35.11
C ILE A 222 11.01 -23.00 -33.74
N LEU A 223 11.99 -23.88 -33.61
CA LEU A 223 12.70 -24.16 -32.35
C LEU A 223 13.45 -22.90 -31.84
N ILE A 224 14.11 -22.17 -32.75
CA ILE A 224 14.76 -20.90 -32.41
C ILE A 224 13.75 -19.85 -31.96
N ALA A 225 12.61 -19.75 -32.65
CA ALA A 225 11.55 -18.83 -32.26
C ALA A 225 11.03 -19.13 -30.86
N HIS A 226 10.83 -20.40 -30.51
CA HIS A 226 10.42 -20.83 -29.17
C HIS A 226 11.47 -20.46 -28.12
N ALA A 227 12.75 -20.71 -28.37
CA ALA A 227 13.83 -20.36 -27.44
C ALA A 227 13.87 -18.86 -27.10
N LEU A 228 13.55 -17.97 -28.06
CA LEU A 228 13.52 -16.52 -27.84
C LEU A 228 12.34 -16.07 -26.95
N VAL A 229 11.27 -16.87 -26.87
CA VAL A 229 10.09 -16.55 -26.06
C VAL A 229 10.44 -16.51 -24.57
N GLY A 230 11.39 -17.32 -24.09
CA GLY A 230 11.84 -17.30 -22.69
C GLY A 230 12.32 -15.91 -22.24
N THR A 231 13.17 -15.27 -23.05
CA THR A 231 13.63 -13.90 -22.76
C THR A 231 12.46 -12.91 -22.74
N PHE A 232 11.58 -12.99 -23.74
CA PHE A 232 10.39 -12.13 -23.82
C PHE A 232 9.49 -12.29 -22.58
N LEU A 233 9.18 -13.52 -22.20
CA LEU A 233 8.32 -13.80 -21.04
C LEU A 233 8.97 -13.35 -19.73
N GLY A 234 10.28 -13.55 -19.56
CA GLY A 234 11.01 -13.10 -18.38
C GLY A 234 10.91 -11.58 -18.19
N ILE A 235 11.09 -10.83 -19.25
CA ILE A 235 10.98 -9.36 -19.25
C ILE A 235 9.53 -8.90 -19.02
N LEU A 236 8.58 -9.53 -19.71
CA LEU A 236 7.17 -9.20 -19.56
C LEU A 236 6.68 -9.43 -18.11
N LEU A 237 7.01 -10.58 -17.53
CA LEU A 237 6.63 -10.89 -16.14
C LEU A 237 7.26 -9.93 -15.15
N ALA A 238 8.54 -9.60 -15.34
CA ALA A 238 9.25 -8.66 -14.47
C ALA A 238 8.64 -7.26 -14.46
N TYR A 239 8.60 -6.65 -15.62
CA TYR A 239 8.26 -5.21 -15.73
C TYR A 239 6.79 -4.96 -16.01
N GLY A 240 6.09 -5.90 -16.63
CA GLY A 240 4.66 -5.80 -16.89
C GLY A 240 3.78 -6.22 -15.71
N PHE A 241 4.27 -7.11 -14.83
CA PHE A 241 3.44 -7.69 -13.77
C PHE A 241 4.03 -7.50 -12.37
N VAL A 242 5.23 -8.02 -12.11
CA VAL A 242 5.76 -8.11 -10.73
C VAL A 242 6.31 -6.77 -10.25
N GLY A 243 7.08 -6.06 -11.06
CA GLY A 243 7.64 -4.75 -10.70
C GLY A 243 6.60 -3.73 -10.25
N PRO A 244 5.50 -3.52 -10.99
CA PRO A 244 4.45 -2.60 -10.57
C PRO A 244 3.80 -2.96 -9.22
N LEU A 245 3.78 -4.24 -8.82
CA LEU A 245 3.24 -4.66 -7.52
C LEU A 245 4.12 -4.18 -6.36
N SER A 246 5.45 -4.22 -6.51
CA SER A 246 6.37 -3.71 -5.47
C SER A 246 6.18 -2.20 -5.27
N THR A 247 6.10 -1.44 -6.35
CA THR A 247 5.87 0.01 -6.31
C THR A 247 4.53 0.36 -5.65
N LEU A 248 3.48 -0.41 -5.92
CA LEU A 248 2.18 -0.18 -5.29
C LEU A 248 2.18 -0.51 -3.79
N LEU A 249 2.91 -1.56 -3.38
CA LEU A 249 3.12 -1.86 -1.96
C LEU A 249 3.89 -0.76 -1.25
N GLU A 250 4.93 -0.23 -1.88
CA GLU A 250 5.72 0.90 -1.36
C GLU A 250 4.85 2.14 -1.13
N GLN A 251 4.01 2.51 -2.09
CA GLN A 251 3.07 3.62 -1.93
C GLN A 251 2.15 3.44 -0.73
N LYS A 252 1.61 2.23 -0.53
CA LYS A 252 0.76 1.91 0.63
C LYS A 252 1.51 1.97 1.96
N LEU A 253 2.77 1.57 1.97
CA LEU A 253 3.63 1.69 3.14
C LEU A 253 3.86 3.16 3.51
N HIS A 254 4.12 4.02 2.52
CA HIS A 254 4.26 5.46 2.75
C HIS A 254 2.98 6.09 3.33
N GLU A 255 1.80 5.69 2.85
CA GLU A 255 0.52 6.14 3.42
C GLU A 255 0.35 5.70 4.88
N SER A 256 0.72 4.46 5.21
CA SER A 256 0.72 3.95 6.59
C SER A 256 1.64 4.78 7.48
N THR A 257 2.87 4.99 7.06
CA THR A 257 3.86 5.79 7.80
C THR A 257 3.35 7.21 8.05
N LYS A 258 2.65 7.82 7.08
CA LYS A 258 2.04 9.16 7.25
C LYS A 258 0.97 9.21 8.33
N MET A 259 0.21 8.12 8.52
CA MET A 259 -0.78 8.04 9.59
C MET A 259 -0.11 8.13 10.96
N PHE A 260 0.94 7.34 11.20
CA PHE A 260 1.69 7.38 12.46
C PHE A 260 2.37 8.73 12.69
N GLN A 261 2.96 9.33 11.64
CA GLN A 261 3.52 10.67 11.72
C GLN A 261 2.47 11.73 12.09
N CYS A 262 1.24 11.61 11.56
CA CYS A 262 0.13 12.50 11.91
C CYS A 262 -0.22 12.40 13.41
N ILE A 263 -0.33 11.18 13.94
CA ILE A 263 -0.60 10.94 15.36
C ILE A 263 0.55 11.50 16.20
N LYS A 264 1.81 11.14 15.88
CA LYS A 264 3.01 11.60 16.57
C LYS A 264 3.03 13.11 16.75
N VAL A 265 2.98 13.86 15.63
CA VAL A 265 3.14 15.32 15.71
C VAL A 265 1.96 16.00 16.42
N THR A 266 0.78 15.40 16.37
CA THR A 266 -0.39 15.90 17.11
C THR A 266 -0.23 15.71 18.61
N LEU A 267 0.21 14.53 19.06
CA LEU A 267 0.47 14.23 20.47
C LEU A 267 1.62 15.10 21.01
N LEU A 268 2.73 15.23 20.28
CA LEU A 268 3.85 16.07 20.66
C LEU A 268 3.48 17.55 20.80
N ALA A 269 2.66 18.07 19.87
CA ALA A 269 2.14 19.42 19.99
C ALA A 269 1.33 19.60 21.28
N SER A 270 0.52 18.60 21.66
CA SER A 270 -0.23 18.63 22.92
C SER A 270 0.68 18.58 24.14
N ILE A 271 1.72 17.72 24.16
CA ILE A 271 2.69 17.64 25.25
C ILE A 271 3.41 18.97 25.42
N ASN A 272 3.71 19.68 24.32
CA ASN A 272 4.32 21.01 24.34
C ASN A 272 3.33 22.13 24.71
N GLY A 273 2.10 21.80 25.14
CA GLY A 273 1.12 22.75 25.66
C GLY A 273 0.24 23.45 24.64
N TYR A 274 0.34 23.11 23.36
CA TYR A 274 -0.54 23.69 22.35
C TYR A 274 -2.02 23.30 22.57
N ALA A 275 -2.91 24.22 22.19
CA ALA A 275 -4.34 23.95 22.24
C ALA A 275 -4.74 22.79 21.31
N PRO A 276 -5.74 21.95 21.65
CA PRO A 276 -6.14 20.80 20.82
C PRO A 276 -6.39 21.15 19.35
N ALA A 277 -7.01 22.29 19.06
CA ALA A 277 -7.23 22.75 17.68
C ALA A 277 -5.91 23.02 16.92
N ILE A 278 -4.91 23.55 17.61
CA ILE A 278 -3.58 23.80 17.02
C ILE A 278 -2.81 22.47 16.90
N ALA A 279 -2.87 21.61 17.92
CA ALA A 279 -2.20 20.31 17.88
C ALA A 279 -2.67 19.46 16.68
N VAL A 280 -3.96 19.43 16.42
CA VAL A 280 -4.53 18.72 15.25
C VAL A 280 -4.11 19.38 13.93
N GLU A 281 -3.90 20.69 13.90
CA GLU A 281 -3.36 21.38 12.71
C GLU A 281 -1.93 20.97 12.38
N PHE A 282 -1.09 20.67 13.39
CA PHE A 282 0.22 20.06 13.17
C PHE A 282 0.08 18.71 12.45
N GLY A 283 -0.83 17.84 12.91
CA GLY A 283 -1.12 16.55 12.28
C GLY A 283 -1.58 16.72 10.83
N ARG A 284 -2.52 17.65 10.59
CA ARG A 284 -3.01 17.94 9.25
C ARG A 284 -1.90 18.35 8.28
N LYS A 285 -0.93 19.15 8.73
CA LYS A 285 0.16 19.66 7.89
C LYS A 285 1.16 18.59 7.46
N VAL A 286 1.27 17.48 8.16
CA VAL A 286 2.15 16.35 7.81
C VAL A 286 1.59 15.50 6.66
N LEU A 287 0.26 15.53 6.45
CA LEU A 287 -0.38 14.73 5.41
C LEU A 287 0.02 15.16 3.99
N PHE A 288 0.05 14.20 3.08
CA PHE A 288 0.21 14.48 1.65
C PHE A 288 -0.86 15.45 1.17
N SER A 289 -0.52 16.31 0.23
CA SER A 289 -1.45 17.34 -0.29
C SER A 289 -2.73 16.76 -0.89
N THR A 290 -2.66 15.56 -1.45
CA THR A 290 -3.78 14.80 -2.02
C THR A 290 -4.80 14.37 -0.97
N GLU A 291 -4.31 14.02 0.24
CA GLU A 291 -5.13 13.49 1.34
C GLU A 291 -5.45 14.55 2.41
N ARG A 292 -4.75 15.68 2.36
CA ARG A 292 -4.89 16.75 3.36
C ARG A 292 -6.24 17.46 3.21
N PRO A 293 -7.13 17.39 4.23
CA PRO A 293 -8.35 18.21 4.22
C PRO A 293 -8.01 19.70 4.31
N SER A 294 -8.89 20.57 3.85
CA SER A 294 -8.78 22.00 4.13
C SER A 294 -9.00 22.28 5.62
N PHE A 295 -8.60 23.47 6.07
CA PHE A 295 -8.81 23.88 7.46
C PHE A 295 -10.30 23.88 7.84
N SER A 296 -11.13 24.44 6.97
CA SER A 296 -12.59 24.54 7.19
C SER A 296 -13.27 23.19 7.21
N GLU A 297 -12.88 22.25 6.34
CA GLU A 297 -13.43 20.89 6.32
C GLU A 297 -13.12 20.14 7.60
N LEU A 298 -11.88 20.24 8.10
CA LEU A 298 -11.51 19.61 9.36
C LEU A 298 -12.26 20.23 10.54
N GLU A 299 -12.38 21.56 10.60
CA GLU A 299 -13.11 22.25 11.65
C GLU A 299 -14.59 21.83 11.68
N GLU A 300 -15.22 21.74 10.52
CA GLU A 300 -16.61 21.27 10.39
C GLU A 300 -16.76 19.81 10.82
N HIS A 301 -15.84 18.93 10.38
CA HIS A 301 -15.85 17.51 10.74
C HIS A 301 -15.73 17.33 12.26
N VAL A 302 -14.81 18.05 12.90
CA VAL A 302 -14.62 18.03 14.36
C VAL A 302 -15.84 18.55 15.10
N LYS A 303 -16.51 19.61 14.61
CA LYS A 303 -17.75 20.13 15.20
C LYS A 303 -18.88 19.09 15.11
N ASN A 304 -19.02 18.43 13.97
CA ASN A 304 -20.04 17.41 13.73
C ASN A 304 -19.81 16.15 14.57
N ALA A 305 -18.54 15.76 14.78
CA ALA A 305 -18.18 14.63 15.63
C ALA A 305 -18.55 14.85 17.11
N LYS A 306 -18.46 16.08 17.60
CA LYS A 306 -18.89 16.44 18.97
C LYS A 306 -20.40 16.35 19.20
N SER A 307 -21.19 16.47 18.14
CA SER A 307 -22.65 16.40 18.23
C SER A 307 -23.22 14.99 18.15
N ARG A 308 -22.37 14.01 17.87
CA ARG A 308 -22.67 12.57 17.88
C ARG A 308 -22.29 11.97 19.23
#